data_bba95a408c7fc5e25d94ca6ceeb03552
#
_entry.id   bba95a408c7fc5e25d94ca6ceeb03552
#
_cell.length_a   1.000
_cell.length_b   1.000
_cell.length_c   1.000
_cell.angle_alpha   90.00
_cell.angle_beta   90.00
_cell.angle_gamma   90.00
#
_symmetry.space_group_name_H-M   'P 1'
#
loop_
_entity.id
_entity.type
_entity.pdbx_description
1 polymer ?
#
loop_
_entity_poly.entity_id
_entity_poly.type
_entity_poly.pdbx_seq_one_letter_code
_entity_poly.pdbx_strand_id
1 'polypeptide(L)'
;MKKSIICTAIATVALLTACDNTPRYTIEGNVANADSTVLYLENVTNTMPIIVDSIILDADGDYKFTHAVPDQAQFYRLRLAGNSINLVIDTVTYITCNADARNFATGYTIEGNDDCAIMREVTLAGSRLKTTVNNVTNDEASRNAALDSIKAYKQRMTQLILQAPSSPIAYYIIMQRINGLPIFDTFEREDNAIISAAATAHEVYYPDAPRTKKLCDIALQGIAERRRATQTQQPLVDIDSTTINEVNYIDIALYNIKGDKVTLSDVAAAHRVVLLDFTAYTLEHSPGYNMQLNEIYDQYHNSGLEIYQVSLDSDTHQWQVTANNLPWVCVNDADNVYSSLVPLYDLHTLPTCYIIVNNGAQLLRPTNVDDLKQKLAAIIG
;
A
#
# COMPACT_ATOMS: atom_id res chain seq x y z
N MET A 1 33.90 -83.71 -18.55
CA MET A 1 34.15 -82.38 -19.16
C MET A 1 32.83 -81.65 -19.23
N LYS A 2 32.57 -80.76 -18.28
CA LYS A 2 31.34 -79.96 -18.27
C LYS A 2 31.75 -78.52 -18.62
N LYS A 3 31.27 -78.03 -19.75
CA LYS A 3 31.45 -76.62 -20.17
C LYS A 3 30.39 -75.77 -19.52
N SER A 4 30.75 -74.83 -18.60
CA SER A 4 29.91 -73.80 -18.08
C SER A 4 29.86 -72.65 -19.10
N ILE A 5 28.65 -72.30 -19.52
CA ILE A 5 28.34 -71.11 -20.32
C ILE A 5 27.93 -70.00 -19.32
N ILE A 6 28.77 -68.96 -19.25
CA ILE A 6 28.48 -67.72 -18.48
C ILE A 6 27.68 -66.81 -19.41
N CYS A 7 26.39 -66.64 -19.15
CA CYS A 7 25.59 -65.59 -19.79
C CYS A 7 25.83 -64.26 -19.08
N THR A 8 26.52 -63.33 -19.71
CA THR A 8 26.65 -61.95 -19.23
C THR A 8 25.42 -61.17 -19.66
N ALA A 9 24.56 -60.86 -18.73
CA ALA A 9 23.40 -59.97 -18.95
C ALA A 9 23.90 -58.52 -18.90
N ILE A 10 23.92 -57.85 -20.06
CA ILE A 10 24.15 -56.40 -20.16
C ILE A 10 22.83 -55.72 -19.81
N ALA A 11 22.72 -55.16 -18.62
CA ALA A 11 21.63 -54.30 -18.22
C ALA A 11 21.83 -52.90 -18.85
N THR A 12 21.10 -52.62 -19.92
CA THR A 12 21.04 -51.30 -20.55
C THR A 12 20.17 -50.41 -19.64
N VAL A 13 20.79 -49.55 -18.84
CA VAL A 13 20.10 -48.48 -18.10
C VAL A 13 19.72 -47.42 -19.11
N ALA A 14 18.47 -47.41 -19.53
CA ALA A 14 17.89 -46.30 -20.28
C ALA A 14 17.75 -45.09 -19.32
N LEU A 15 18.63 -44.11 -19.44
CA LEU A 15 18.48 -42.81 -18.85
C LEU A 15 17.27 -42.15 -19.52
N LEU A 16 16.12 -42.25 -18.88
CA LEU A 16 14.95 -41.41 -19.19
C LEU A 16 15.31 -39.98 -18.79
N THR A 17 15.85 -39.19 -19.72
CA THR A 17 15.84 -37.73 -19.60
C THR A 17 14.38 -37.32 -19.72
N ALA A 18 13.73 -37.15 -18.59
CA ALA A 18 12.43 -36.47 -18.54
C ALA A 18 12.72 -35.05 -19.07
N CYS A 19 12.27 -34.74 -20.29
CA CYS A 19 12.19 -33.37 -20.75
C CYS A 19 11.22 -32.66 -19.81
N ASP A 20 11.72 -31.78 -18.95
CA ASP A 20 10.91 -30.86 -18.18
C ASP A 20 10.24 -29.89 -19.16
N ASN A 21 8.98 -30.16 -19.51
CA ASN A 21 8.15 -29.36 -20.40
C ASN A 21 7.46 -28.19 -19.68
N THR A 22 7.89 -27.85 -18.46
CA THR A 22 7.32 -26.73 -17.71
C THR A 22 7.50 -25.43 -18.50
N PRO A 23 6.40 -24.71 -18.80
CA PRO A 23 6.48 -23.41 -19.46
C PRO A 23 7.39 -22.47 -18.66
N ARG A 24 8.30 -21.78 -19.34
CA ARG A 24 9.30 -20.90 -18.69
C ARG A 24 9.29 -19.51 -19.29
N TYR A 25 9.58 -18.53 -18.44
CA TYR A 25 9.98 -17.19 -18.88
C TYR A 25 11.48 -17.01 -18.71
N THR A 26 12.03 -16.13 -19.52
CA THR A 26 13.44 -15.73 -19.46
C THR A 26 13.56 -14.22 -19.38
N ILE A 27 14.40 -13.75 -18.48
CA ILE A 27 14.81 -12.34 -18.38
C ILE A 27 16.32 -12.33 -18.53
N GLU A 28 16.83 -11.64 -19.54
CA GLU A 28 18.27 -11.51 -19.78
C GLU A 28 18.63 -10.10 -20.19
N GLY A 29 19.89 -9.78 -20.19
CA GLY A 29 20.40 -8.50 -20.64
C GLY A 29 21.77 -8.19 -20.06
N ASN A 30 22.10 -6.90 -20.09
CA ASN A 30 23.38 -6.39 -19.62
C ASN A 30 23.18 -5.24 -18.65
N VAL A 31 23.95 -5.22 -17.56
CA VAL A 31 24.01 -4.07 -16.62
C VAL A 31 25.42 -3.50 -16.66
N ALA A 32 25.60 -2.42 -17.39
CA ALA A 32 26.87 -1.72 -17.46
C ALA A 32 27.27 -1.12 -16.10
N ASN A 33 28.58 -1.05 -15.83
CA ASN A 33 29.14 -0.45 -14.61
C ASN A 33 28.66 -1.13 -13.29
N ALA A 34 28.42 -2.43 -13.31
CA ALA A 34 27.89 -3.19 -12.17
C ALA A 34 28.84 -4.32 -11.71
N ASP A 35 30.10 -4.29 -12.08
CA ASP A 35 31.09 -5.34 -11.70
C ASP A 35 31.07 -5.61 -10.19
N SER A 36 31.12 -6.90 -9.84
CA SER A 36 31.10 -7.40 -8.48
C SER A 36 29.83 -7.03 -7.67
N THR A 37 28.77 -6.57 -8.34
CA THR A 37 27.48 -6.23 -7.70
C THR A 37 26.49 -7.37 -7.85
N VAL A 38 25.68 -7.63 -6.82
CA VAL A 38 24.61 -8.65 -6.88
C VAL A 38 23.35 -8.06 -7.50
N LEU A 39 22.91 -8.67 -8.60
CA LEU A 39 21.60 -8.43 -9.19
C LEU A 39 20.62 -9.49 -8.67
N TYR A 40 19.52 -9.05 -8.10
CA TYR A 40 18.44 -9.92 -7.59
C TYR A 40 17.25 -9.89 -8.52
N LEU A 41 16.64 -11.04 -8.75
CA LEU A 41 15.28 -11.18 -9.25
C LEU A 41 14.36 -11.42 -8.06
N GLU A 42 13.39 -10.54 -7.83
CA GLU A 42 12.46 -10.63 -6.72
C GLU A 42 11.01 -10.67 -7.22
N ASN A 43 10.19 -11.52 -6.60
CA ASN A 43 8.72 -11.49 -6.76
C ASN A 43 8.16 -10.45 -5.79
N VAL A 44 7.37 -9.50 -6.31
CA VAL A 44 6.74 -8.43 -5.52
C VAL A 44 5.36 -8.92 -5.04
N THR A 45 5.32 -9.42 -3.82
CA THR A 45 4.09 -9.87 -3.17
C THR A 45 3.36 -8.70 -2.48
N ASN A 46 2.17 -8.97 -1.96
CA ASN A 46 1.40 -7.95 -1.22
C ASN A 46 2.00 -7.61 0.16
N THR A 47 2.90 -8.44 0.67
CA THR A 47 3.55 -8.27 1.98
C THR A 47 4.99 -7.78 1.82
N MET A 48 5.88 -8.67 1.42
CA MET A 48 7.30 -8.37 1.24
C MET A 48 7.82 -9.01 -0.06
N PRO A 49 8.76 -8.35 -0.77
CA PRO A 49 9.40 -8.95 -1.92
C PRO A 49 10.16 -10.22 -1.52
N ILE A 50 10.04 -11.27 -2.32
CA ILE A 50 10.71 -12.57 -2.12
C ILE A 50 11.79 -12.71 -3.18
N ILE A 51 13.03 -12.97 -2.77
CA ILE A 51 14.13 -13.27 -3.70
C ILE A 51 13.83 -14.59 -4.39
N VAL A 52 13.73 -14.56 -5.73
CA VAL A 52 13.53 -15.72 -6.59
C VAL A 52 14.88 -16.26 -7.04
N ASP A 53 15.79 -15.35 -7.42
CA ASP A 53 17.12 -15.69 -7.92
C ASP A 53 18.09 -14.52 -7.73
N SER A 54 19.39 -14.79 -7.89
CA SER A 54 20.42 -13.76 -7.85
C SER A 54 21.66 -14.17 -8.61
N ILE A 55 22.37 -13.17 -9.15
CA ILE A 55 23.65 -13.35 -9.84
C ILE A 55 24.64 -12.26 -9.40
N ILE A 56 25.90 -12.63 -9.22
CA ILE A 56 26.98 -11.66 -9.07
C ILE A 56 27.41 -11.29 -10.49
N LEU A 57 27.27 -10.03 -10.84
CA LEU A 57 27.68 -9.52 -12.16
C LEU A 57 29.20 -9.44 -12.23
N ASP A 58 29.74 -9.83 -13.37
CA ASP A 58 31.15 -9.65 -13.71
C ASP A 58 31.38 -8.32 -14.48
N ALA A 59 32.59 -8.14 -14.99
CA ALA A 59 32.97 -6.94 -15.73
C ALA A 59 32.18 -6.75 -17.05
N ASP A 60 31.70 -7.85 -17.64
CA ASP A 60 30.88 -7.81 -18.86
C ASP A 60 29.43 -7.42 -18.52
N GLY A 61 28.96 -7.69 -17.30
CA GLY A 61 27.65 -7.29 -16.77
C GLY A 61 26.47 -8.07 -17.33
N ASP A 62 26.71 -9.19 -18.01
CA ASP A 62 25.66 -10.01 -18.60
C ASP A 62 24.94 -10.85 -17.53
N TYR A 63 23.62 -10.99 -17.68
CA TYR A 63 22.83 -11.81 -16.79
C TYR A 63 21.68 -12.54 -17.50
N LYS A 64 21.25 -13.64 -16.88
CA LYS A 64 20.11 -14.44 -17.36
C LYS A 64 19.43 -15.15 -16.21
N PHE A 65 18.11 -14.95 -16.08
CA PHE A 65 17.22 -15.68 -15.20
C PHE A 65 16.20 -16.46 -16.01
N THR A 66 15.94 -17.71 -15.67
CA THR A 66 14.96 -18.57 -16.36
C THR A 66 14.17 -19.37 -15.34
N HIS A 67 12.88 -19.11 -15.21
CA HIS A 67 12.01 -19.73 -14.22
C HIS A 67 10.69 -20.18 -14.83
N ALA A 68 9.93 -21.03 -14.11
CA ALA A 68 8.60 -21.44 -14.49
C ALA A 68 7.65 -20.24 -14.54
N VAL A 69 6.76 -20.23 -15.54
CA VAL A 69 5.70 -19.22 -15.65
C VAL A 69 4.77 -19.36 -14.44
N PRO A 70 4.41 -18.26 -13.77
CA PRO A 70 3.45 -18.29 -12.67
C PRO A 70 2.03 -18.64 -13.18
N ASP A 71 1.21 -19.24 -12.31
CA ASP A 71 -0.19 -19.62 -12.63
C ASP A 71 -1.07 -18.40 -12.94
N GLN A 72 -0.69 -17.24 -12.42
CA GLN A 72 -1.37 -15.95 -12.65
C GLN A 72 -0.31 -14.87 -12.83
N ALA A 73 -0.67 -13.76 -13.49
CA ALA A 73 0.20 -12.61 -13.64
C ALA A 73 0.83 -12.20 -12.31
N GLN A 74 2.14 -12.12 -12.25
CA GLN A 74 2.91 -11.73 -11.07
C GLN A 74 3.81 -10.55 -11.39
N PHE A 75 4.02 -9.70 -10.38
CA PHE A 75 4.98 -8.62 -10.47
C PHE A 75 6.34 -9.09 -9.96
N TYR A 76 7.34 -8.79 -10.73
CA TYR A 76 8.74 -9.02 -10.39
C TYR A 76 9.49 -7.70 -10.40
N ARG A 77 10.68 -7.72 -9.85
CA ARG A 77 11.63 -6.62 -10.03
C ARG A 77 13.07 -7.14 -10.11
N LEU A 78 13.85 -6.50 -10.95
CA LEU A 78 15.30 -6.59 -10.88
C LEU A 78 15.76 -5.54 -9.85
N ARG A 79 16.52 -5.96 -8.84
CA ARG A 79 17.06 -5.05 -7.82
C ARG A 79 18.57 -5.04 -7.82
N LEU A 80 19.15 -3.84 -7.90
CA LEU A 80 20.60 -3.59 -7.85
C LEU A 80 20.87 -2.45 -6.87
N ALA A 81 21.67 -2.69 -5.83
CA ALA A 81 22.13 -1.66 -4.89
C ALA A 81 21.00 -0.70 -4.39
N GLY A 82 19.83 -1.26 -4.07
CA GLY A 82 18.67 -0.48 -3.58
C GLY A 82 17.77 0.15 -4.65
N ASN A 83 18.19 0.15 -5.92
CA ASN A 83 17.37 0.57 -7.06
C ASN A 83 16.65 -0.63 -7.70
N SER A 84 15.51 -0.40 -8.35
CA SER A 84 14.75 -1.49 -8.96
C SER A 84 14.13 -1.13 -10.31
N ILE A 85 14.00 -2.15 -11.16
CA ILE A 85 13.27 -2.15 -12.43
C ILE A 85 12.09 -3.10 -12.26
N ASN A 86 10.86 -2.60 -12.41
CA ASN A 86 9.66 -3.41 -12.27
C ASN A 86 9.31 -4.15 -13.56
N LEU A 87 8.82 -5.38 -13.39
CA LEU A 87 8.43 -6.29 -14.47
C LEU A 87 7.09 -6.93 -14.14
N VAL A 88 6.39 -7.42 -15.16
CA VAL A 88 5.20 -8.26 -15.02
C VAL A 88 5.35 -9.50 -15.90
N ILE A 89 5.01 -10.67 -15.34
CA ILE A 89 5.08 -11.95 -16.02
C ILE A 89 3.74 -12.66 -15.83
N ASP A 90 3.11 -13.04 -16.93
CA ASP A 90 1.83 -13.76 -16.96
C ASP A 90 1.85 -14.98 -17.88
N THR A 91 2.86 -15.08 -18.76
CA THR A 91 2.95 -16.12 -19.78
C THR A 91 4.41 -16.46 -20.11
N VAL A 92 4.59 -17.44 -20.99
CA VAL A 92 5.91 -17.70 -21.60
C VAL A 92 6.37 -16.45 -22.32
N THR A 93 7.47 -15.88 -21.90
CA THR A 93 8.00 -14.64 -22.45
C THR A 93 9.51 -14.61 -22.39
N TYR A 94 10.11 -13.84 -23.28
CA TYR A 94 11.53 -13.60 -23.36
C TYR A 94 11.79 -12.10 -23.30
N ILE A 95 12.28 -11.64 -22.16
CA ILE A 95 12.48 -10.23 -21.87
C ILE A 95 13.97 -9.91 -21.95
N THR A 96 14.33 -8.93 -22.76
CA THR A 96 15.65 -8.33 -22.78
C THR A 96 15.61 -7.00 -22.03
N CYS A 97 16.36 -6.88 -20.92
CA CYS A 97 16.43 -5.65 -20.13
C CYS A 97 17.88 -5.21 -19.96
N ASN A 98 18.26 -4.08 -20.56
CA ASN A 98 19.59 -3.50 -20.45
C ASN A 98 19.56 -2.23 -19.61
N ALA A 99 20.54 -2.05 -18.73
CA ALA A 99 20.61 -0.93 -17.80
C ALA A 99 22.07 -0.46 -17.56
N ASP A 100 22.19 0.65 -16.86
CA ASP A 100 23.49 1.13 -16.34
C ASP A 100 23.33 1.30 -14.81
N ALA A 101 24.24 0.76 -14.02
CA ALA A 101 24.18 0.82 -12.56
C ALA A 101 24.09 2.24 -12.01
N ARG A 102 24.62 3.24 -12.73
CA ARG A 102 24.62 4.66 -12.33
C ARG A 102 23.23 5.29 -12.37
N ASN A 103 22.31 4.75 -13.21
CA ASN A 103 20.95 5.24 -13.37
C ASN A 103 19.95 4.08 -13.54
N PHE A 104 20.15 2.98 -12.82
CA PHE A 104 19.51 1.69 -12.98
C PHE A 104 17.97 1.77 -13.06
N ALA A 105 17.35 2.56 -12.19
CA ALA A 105 15.89 2.65 -12.11
C ALA A 105 15.23 3.49 -13.22
N THR A 106 16.00 4.29 -13.97
CA THR A 106 15.45 5.26 -14.94
C THR A 106 16.06 5.14 -16.33
N GLY A 107 17.31 4.66 -16.45
CA GLY A 107 18.08 4.61 -17.70
C GLY A 107 18.09 3.24 -18.39
N TYR A 108 17.11 2.38 -18.12
CA TYR A 108 17.05 1.05 -18.70
C TYR A 108 16.21 1.00 -20.00
N THR A 109 16.45 -0.01 -20.81
CA THR A 109 15.61 -0.41 -21.94
C THR A 109 14.97 -1.77 -21.64
N ILE A 110 13.79 -2.03 -22.20
CA ILE A 110 13.10 -3.30 -22.05
C ILE A 110 12.41 -3.67 -23.35
N GLU A 111 12.55 -4.91 -23.78
CA GLU A 111 12.02 -5.46 -25.03
C GLU A 111 11.49 -6.87 -24.81
N GLY A 112 10.65 -7.37 -25.73
CA GLY A 112 10.15 -8.73 -25.73
C GLY A 112 8.87 -8.96 -24.91
N ASN A 113 8.36 -7.93 -24.20
CA ASN A 113 7.08 -8.00 -23.50
C ASN A 113 6.44 -6.63 -23.46
N ASP A 114 5.24 -6.48 -24.04
CA ASP A 114 4.54 -5.21 -24.20
C ASP A 114 4.08 -4.65 -22.83
N ASP A 115 3.61 -5.51 -21.93
CA ASP A 115 3.20 -5.11 -20.58
C ASP A 115 4.38 -4.55 -19.76
N CYS A 116 5.56 -5.15 -19.88
CA CYS A 116 6.78 -4.61 -19.27
C CYS A 116 7.19 -3.26 -19.88
N ALA A 117 7.00 -3.08 -21.18
CA ALA A 117 7.27 -1.79 -21.84
C ALA A 117 6.31 -0.70 -21.35
N ILE A 118 5.01 -1.01 -21.23
CA ILE A 118 4.01 -0.09 -20.66
C ILE A 118 4.33 0.19 -19.17
N MET A 119 4.69 -0.84 -18.38
CA MET A 119 5.08 -0.67 -16.99
C MET A 119 6.27 0.28 -16.84
N ARG A 120 7.25 0.20 -17.74
CA ARG A 120 8.36 1.16 -17.82
C ARG A 120 7.86 2.59 -18.06
N GLU A 121 6.95 2.78 -19.03
CA GLU A 121 6.33 4.10 -19.31
C GLU A 121 5.69 4.67 -18.04
N VAL A 122 4.85 3.87 -17.35
CA VAL A 122 4.15 4.24 -16.12
C VAL A 122 5.15 4.60 -15.01
N THR A 123 6.16 3.76 -14.79
CA THR A 123 7.19 3.96 -13.75
C THR A 123 7.96 5.26 -13.97
N LEU A 124 8.41 5.50 -15.20
CA LEU A 124 9.16 6.72 -15.53
C LEU A 124 8.29 7.99 -15.49
N ALA A 125 7.02 7.89 -15.92
CA ALA A 125 6.07 8.99 -15.80
C ALA A 125 5.78 9.32 -14.34
N GLY A 126 5.56 8.30 -13.49
CA GLY A 126 5.36 8.46 -12.04
C GLY A 126 6.57 9.08 -11.35
N SER A 127 7.79 8.66 -11.72
CA SER A 127 9.03 9.25 -11.18
C SER A 127 9.17 10.74 -11.53
N ARG A 128 8.88 11.12 -12.77
CA ARG A 128 8.86 12.54 -13.18
C ARG A 128 7.81 13.32 -12.41
N LEU A 129 6.60 12.79 -12.29
CA LEU A 129 5.53 13.44 -11.54
C LEU A 129 5.91 13.64 -10.06
N LYS A 130 6.48 12.62 -9.42
CA LYS A 130 6.99 12.72 -8.03
C LYS A 130 8.01 13.82 -7.88
N THR A 131 8.96 13.93 -8.84
CA THR A 131 9.96 15.00 -8.83
C THR A 131 9.30 16.39 -8.94
N THR A 132 8.31 16.54 -9.84
CA THR A 132 7.58 17.81 -9.98
C THR A 132 6.84 18.18 -8.71
N VAL A 133 6.11 17.23 -8.09
CA VAL A 133 5.37 17.47 -6.85
C VAL A 133 6.29 17.82 -5.68
N ASN A 134 7.43 17.13 -5.56
CA ASN A 134 8.39 17.38 -4.47
C ASN A 134 9.14 18.72 -4.60
N ASN A 135 9.21 19.27 -5.80
CA ASN A 135 9.88 20.55 -6.06
C ASN A 135 8.91 21.75 -6.05
N VAL A 136 7.66 21.56 -5.60
CA VAL A 136 6.69 22.67 -5.50
C VAL A 136 7.17 23.70 -4.48
N THR A 137 7.21 24.94 -4.90
CA THR A 137 7.53 26.12 -4.09
C THR A 137 6.26 26.82 -3.61
N ASN A 138 6.38 27.80 -2.71
CA ASN A 138 5.22 28.49 -2.13
C ASN A 138 4.53 29.49 -3.09
N ASP A 139 4.97 29.60 -4.34
CA ASP A 139 4.35 30.45 -5.35
C ASP A 139 3.19 29.74 -6.08
N GLU A 140 2.25 30.53 -6.56
CA GLU A 140 1.05 30.03 -7.23
C GLU A 140 1.38 29.35 -8.57
N ALA A 141 2.35 29.84 -9.32
CA ALA A 141 2.72 29.28 -10.61
C ALA A 141 3.28 27.86 -10.46
N SER A 142 4.12 27.62 -9.45
CA SER A 142 4.69 26.31 -9.15
C SER A 142 3.59 25.30 -8.72
N ARG A 143 2.63 25.74 -7.90
CA ARG A 143 1.48 24.89 -7.51
C ARG A 143 0.61 24.53 -8.70
N ASN A 144 0.28 25.50 -9.56
CA ASN A 144 -0.52 25.27 -10.76
C ASN A 144 0.18 24.31 -11.73
N ALA A 145 1.48 24.47 -11.95
CA ALA A 145 2.26 23.54 -12.79
C ALA A 145 2.27 22.10 -12.26
N ALA A 146 2.31 21.92 -10.95
CA ALA A 146 2.20 20.60 -10.34
C ALA A 146 0.79 19.99 -10.52
N LEU A 147 -0.27 20.77 -10.33
CA LEU A 147 -1.65 20.34 -10.55
C LEU A 147 -1.89 19.93 -12.03
N ASP A 148 -1.39 20.72 -12.98
CA ASP A 148 -1.46 20.41 -14.41
C ASP A 148 -0.70 19.11 -14.73
N SER A 149 0.45 18.90 -14.09
CA SER A 149 1.24 17.67 -14.25
C SER A 149 0.50 16.43 -13.70
N ILE A 150 -0.16 16.55 -12.54
CA ILE A 150 -1.01 15.50 -11.97
C ILE A 150 -2.17 15.19 -12.92
N LYS A 151 -2.85 16.21 -13.42
CA LYS A 151 -3.97 16.05 -14.35
C LYS A 151 -3.55 15.36 -15.65
N ALA A 152 -2.45 15.79 -16.26
CA ALA A 152 -1.91 15.16 -17.47
C ALA A 152 -1.51 13.71 -17.25
N TYR A 153 -0.88 13.40 -16.11
CA TYR A 153 -0.55 12.04 -15.71
C TYR A 153 -1.81 11.18 -15.59
N LYS A 154 -2.81 11.64 -14.81
CA LYS A 154 -4.09 10.92 -14.64
C LYS A 154 -4.78 10.66 -15.97
N GLN A 155 -4.85 11.64 -16.87
CA GLN A 155 -5.42 11.47 -18.19
C GLN A 155 -4.73 10.37 -19.00
N ARG A 156 -3.40 10.36 -19.05
CA ARG A 156 -2.63 9.33 -19.75
C ARG A 156 -2.82 7.95 -19.12
N MET A 157 -2.77 7.86 -17.79
CA MET A 157 -2.96 6.60 -17.06
C MET A 157 -4.38 6.05 -17.24
N THR A 158 -5.40 6.90 -17.21
CA THR A 158 -6.80 6.54 -17.51
C THR A 158 -6.94 5.91 -18.90
N GLN A 159 -6.28 6.48 -19.90
CA GLN A 159 -6.29 5.90 -21.26
C GLN A 159 -5.72 4.48 -21.27
N LEU A 160 -4.58 4.25 -20.59
CA LEU A 160 -3.96 2.93 -20.50
C LEU A 160 -4.86 1.92 -19.75
N ILE A 161 -5.48 2.33 -18.65
CA ILE A 161 -6.43 1.48 -17.91
C ILE A 161 -7.62 1.09 -18.79
N LEU A 162 -8.24 2.04 -19.48
CA LEU A 162 -9.44 1.79 -20.27
C LEU A 162 -9.17 1.02 -21.57
N GLN A 163 -7.93 1.06 -22.09
CA GLN A 163 -7.52 0.23 -23.23
C GLN A 163 -7.46 -1.25 -22.89
N ALA A 164 -7.03 -1.59 -21.66
CA ALA A 164 -6.90 -2.96 -21.19
C ALA A 164 -7.25 -3.07 -19.69
N PRO A 165 -8.52 -2.92 -19.30
CA PRO A 165 -8.92 -2.80 -17.90
C PRO A 165 -8.71 -4.08 -17.08
N SER A 166 -8.62 -5.26 -17.70
CA SER A 166 -8.28 -6.53 -17.06
C SER A 166 -6.77 -6.81 -17.01
N SER A 167 -5.94 -5.95 -17.62
CA SER A 167 -4.48 -6.12 -17.60
C SER A 167 -3.91 -5.95 -16.19
N PRO A 168 -2.85 -6.70 -15.83
CA PRO A 168 -2.09 -6.44 -14.61
C PRO A 168 -1.56 -5.00 -14.54
N ILE A 169 -1.33 -4.36 -15.70
CA ILE A 169 -0.90 -2.95 -15.74
C ILE A 169 -1.99 -2.00 -15.25
N ALA A 170 -3.27 -2.27 -15.51
CA ALA A 170 -4.36 -1.46 -14.94
C ALA A 170 -4.33 -1.46 -13.41
N TYR A 171 -4.14 -2.65 -12.81
CA TYR A 171 -3.93 -2.75 -11.37
C TYR A 171 -2.69 -1.98 -10.92
N TYR A 172 -1.55 -2.16 -11.60
CA TYR A 172 -0.30 -1.46 -11.27
C TYR A 172 -0.46 0.06 -11.28
N ILE A 173 -1.15 0.61 -12.28
CA ILE A 173 -1.40 2.06 -12.39
C ILE A 173 -2.27 2.54 -11.23
N ILE A 174 -3.39 1.87 -10.93
CA ILE A 174 -4.32 2.25 -9.87
C ILE A 174 -3.62 2.27 -8.50
N MET A 175 -2.68 1.34 -8.28
CA MET A 175 -1.94 1.23 -7.02
C MET A 175 -0.78 2.23 -6.87
N GLN A 176 -0.51 3.08 -7.88
CA GLN A 176 0.57 4.08 -7.79
C GLN A 176 0.28 5.16 -6.75
N ARG A 177 1.34 5.59 -6.07
CA ARG A 177 1.28 6.58 -5.00
C ARG A 177 2.38 7.62 -5.16
N ILE A 178 2.09 8.84 -4.71
CA ILE A 178 3.08 9.91 -4.54
C ILE A 178 3.06 10.31 -3.07
N ASN A 179 4.21 10.23 -2.41
CA ASN A 179 4.35 10.59 -0.99
C ASN A 179 3.33 9.87 -0.08
N GLY A 180 3.04 8.60 -0.37
CA GLY A 180 2.09 7.78 0.37
C GLY A 180 0.62 7.95 -0.05
N LEU A 181 0.27 9.02 -0.76
CA LEU A 181 -1.09 9.28 -1.23
C LEU A 181 -1.38 8.57 -2.56
N PRO A 182 -2.54 7.93 -2.74
CA PRO A 182 -2.92 7.34 -4.01
C PRO A 182 -3.09 8.44 -5.07
N ILE A 183 -2.68 8.16 -6.31
CA ILE A 183 -2.86 9.10 -7.43
C ILE A 183 -4.31 9.05 -7.92
N PHE A 184 -4.91 7.85 -7.97
CA PHE A 184 -6.32 7.66 -8.22
C PHE A 184 -7.04 7.61 -6.88
N ASP A 185 -7.79 8.68 -6.59
CA ASP A 185 -8.52 8.80 -5.34
C ASP A 185 -9.85 8.04 -5.44
N THR A 186 -10.00 7.00 -4.61
CA THR A 186 -11.22 6.18 -4.60
C THR A 186 -12.47 6.97 -4.17
N PHE A 187 -12.30 8.09 -3.48
CA PHE A 187 -13.43 8.94 -3.04
C PHE A 187 -13.86 9.94 -4.12
N GLU A 188 -12.98 10.28 -5.06
CA GLU A 188 -13.34 11.08 -6.21
C GLU A 188 -14.18 10.26 -7.21
N ARG A 189 -15.30 10.85 -7.67
CA ARG A 189 -16.27 10.13 -8.51
C ARG A 189 -15.66 9.62 -9.82
N GLU A 190 -14.86 10.44 -10.46
CA GLU A 190 -14.23 10.10 -11.75
C GLU A 190 -13.20 9.00 -11.60
N ASP A 191 -12.32 9.12 -10.61
CA ASP A 191 -11.30 8.13 -10.33
C ASP A 191 -11.91 6.78 -9.92
N ASN A 192 -12.92 6.82 -9.04
CA ASN A 192 -13.61 5.59 -8.63
C ASN A 192 -14.34 4.91 -9.78
N ALA A 193 -14.84 5.65 -10.78
CA ALA A 193 -15.42 5.05 -11.96
C ALA A 193 -14.37 4.26 -12.78
N ILE A 194 -13.14 4.78 -12.87
CA ILE A 194 -12.01 4.09 -13.52
C ILE A 194 -11.60 2.84 -12.74
N ILE A 195 -11.47 2.97 -11.40
CA ILE A 195 -11.18 1.84 -10.51
C ILE A 195 -12.25 0.75 -10.65
N SER A 196 -13.54 1.14 -10.66
CA SER A 196 -14.66 0.21 -10.80
C SER A 196 -14.66 -0.50 -12.15
N ALA A 197 -14.32 0.19 -13.24
CA ALA A 197 -14.19 -0.42 -14.56
C ALA A 197 -13.09 -1.50 -14.58
N ALA A 198 -11.92 -1.21 -14.00
CA ALA A 198 -10.85 -2.18 -13.87
C ALA A 198 -11.24 -3.34 -12.93
N ALA A 199 -11.88 -3.07 -11.79
CA ALA A 199 -12.34 -4.09 -10.86
C ALA A 199 -13.33 -5.06 -11.53
N THR A 200 -14.32 -4.55 -12.24
CA THR A 200 -15.29 -5.37 -12.98
C THR A 200 -14.62 -6.23 -14.05
N ALA A 201 -13.68 -5.66 -14.81
CA ALA A 201 -12.95 -6.42 -15.82
C ALA A 201 -12.09 -7.53 -15.19
N HIS A 202 -11.39 -7.23 -14.09
CA HIS A 202 -10.63 -8.24 -13.36
C HIS A 202 -11.51 -9.34 -12.78
N GLU A 203 -12.70 -9.02 -12.27
CA GLU A 203 -13.65 -9.99 -11.72
C GLU A 203 -14.13 -10.98 -12.79
N VAL A 204 -14.31 -10.52 -14.03
CA VAL A 204 -14.70 -11.38 -15.16
C VAL A 204 -13.59 -12.34 -15.57
N TYR A 205 -12.33 -11.87 -15.62
CA TYR A 205 -11.21 -12.67 -16.14
C TYR A 205 -10.40 -13.39 -15.07
N TYR A 206 -10.37 -12.85 -13.85
CA TYR A 206 -9.53 -13.37 -12.74
C TYR A 206 -10.29 -13.32 -11.40
N PRO A 207 -11.47 -14.00 -11.27
CA PRO A 207 -12.35 -13.85 -10.10
C PRO A 207 -11.68 -14.21 -8.77
N ASP A 208 -10.81 -15.21 -8.79
CA ASP A 208 -10.14 -15.73 -7.57
C ASP A 208 -8.80 -15.05 -7.26
N ALA A 209 -8.37 -14.09 -8.09
CA ALA A 209 -7.08 -13.44 -7.87
C ALA A 209 -7.15 -12.45 -6.69
N PRO A 210 -6.17 -12.46 -5.76
CA PRO A 210 -6.13 -11.53 -4.63
C PRO A 210 -6.17 -10.05 -5.06
N ARG A 211 -5.62 -9.73 -6.23
CA ARG A 211 -5.65 -8.38 -6.81
C ARG A 211 -7.05 -7.95 -7.22
N THR A 212 -7.83 -8.88 -7.78
CA THR A 212 -9.25 -8.64 -8.11
C THR A 212 -10.02 -8.25 -6.87
N LYS A 213 -9.90 -9.05 -5.80
CA LYS A 213 -10.53 -8.74 -4.51
C LYS A 213 -10.15 -7.34 -4.04
N LYS A 214 -8.86 -6.99 -4.07
CA LYS A 214 -8.38 -5.66 -3.64
C LYS A 214 -8.98 -4.53 -4.48
N LEU A 215 -9.08 -4.65 -5.81
CA LEU A 215 -9.72 -3.66 -6.66
C LEU A 215 -11.21 -3.51 -6.35
N CYS A 216 -11.92 -4.62 -6.17
CA CYS A 216 -13.35 -4.62 -5.82
C CYS A 216 -13.58 -3.94 -4.45
N ASP A 217 -12.77 -4.27 -3.44
CA ASP A 217 -12.86 -3.67 -2.11
C ASP A 217 -12.68 -2.14 -2.18
N ILE A 218 -11.66 -1.67 -2.90
CA ILE A 218 -11.40 -0.23 -3.09
C ILE A 218 -12.56 0.46 -3.83
N ALA A 219 -13.05 -0.14 -4.92
CA ALA A 219 -14.17 0.42 -5.70
C ALA A 219 -15.44 0.54 -4.86
N LEU A 220 -15.79 -0.52 -4.12
CA LEU A 220 -16.98 -0.58 -3.27
C LEU A 220 -16.90 0.41 -2.11
N GLN A 221 -15.72 0.58 -1.50
CA GLN A 221 -15.51 1.56 -0.45
C GLN A 221 -15.83 2.98 -0.93
N GLY A 222 -15.31 3.41 -2.09
CA GLY A 222 -15.60 4.73 -2.63
C GLY A 222 -17.10 4.94 -2.96
N ILE A 223 -17.80 3.89 -3.42
CA ILE A 223 -19.25 3.94 -3.65
C ILE A 223 -20.00 4.09 -2.33
N ALA A 224 -19.62 3.33 -1.30
CA ALA A 224 -20.26 3.38 0.01
C ALA A 224 -20.13 4.77 0.65
N GLU A 225 -18.93 5.36 0.62
CA GLU A 225 -18.69 6.69 1.18
C GLU A 225 -19.48 7.78 0.45
N ARG A 226 -19.55 7.75 -0.87
CA ARG A 226 -20.38 8.72 -1.61
C ARG A 226 -21.86 8.58 -1.29
N ARG A 227 -22.37 7.34 -1.09
CA ARG A 227 -23.76 7.14 -0.66
C ARG A 227 -24.00 7.73 0.73
N ARG A 228 -23.08 7.54 1.67
CA ARG A 228 -23.16 8.15 3.01
C ARG A 228 -23.17 9.68 2.93
N ALA A 229 -22.23 10.26 2.18
CA ALA A 229 -22.17 11.71 1.99
C ALA A 229 -23.46 12.28 1.37
N THR A 230 -24.09 11.58 0.42
CA THR A 230 -25.34 11.99 -0.20
C THR A 230 -26.52 11.87 0.77
N GLN A 231 -26.56 10.86 1.63
CA GLN A 231 -27.59 10.67 2.65
C GLN A 231 -27.51 11.76 3.73
N THR A 232 -26.32 12.21 4.06
CA THR A 232 -26.10 13.31 5.02
C THR A 232 -26.53 14.66 4.44
N GLN A 233 -26.65 14.80 3.11
CA GLN A 233 -27.13 16.02 2.43
C GLN A 233 -28.65 16.06 2.19
N GLN A 234 -29.42 14.98 2.49
CA GLN A 234 -30.88 15.07 2.48
C GLN A 234 -31.34 15.97 3.65
N PRO A 235 -32.24 16.93 3.42
CA PRO A 235 -32.72 17.78 4.51
C PRO A 235 -33.31 16.86 5.58
N LEU A 236 -32.84 17.03 6.81
CA LEU A 236 -33.38 16.39 7.99
C LEU A 236 -34.88 16.67 8.02
N VAL A 237 -35.68 15.61 7.93
CA VAL A 237 -37.07 15.67 8.30
C VAL A 237 -37.09 16.17 9.75
N ASP A 238 -37.86 17.21 9.97
CA ASP A 238 -38.08 17.92 11.24
C ASP A 238 -38.10 16.94 12.44
N ILE A 239 -36.95 16.78 13.10
CA ILE A 239 -36.85 16.09 14.38
C ILE A 239 -36.85 17.21 15.43
N ASP A 240 -37.91 17.21 16.22
CA ASP A 240 -38.20 18.07 17.35
C ASP A 240 -36.93 18.48 18.10
N SER A 241 -36.66 19.79 18.14
CA SER A 241 -35.44 20.40 18.69
C SER A 241 -35.47 20.38 20.22
N THR A 242 -35.25 19.20 20.82
CA THR A 242 -34.90 19.07 22.23
C THR A 242 -33.59 18.29 22.37
N THR A 243 -32.54 19.05 22.69
CA THR A 243 -31.18 18.58 23.05
C THR A 243 -30.31 18.03 21.91
N ILE A 244 -29.87 18.88 20.98
CA ILE A 244 -28.66 18.62 20.20
C ILE A 244 -27.48 19.14 21.04
N ASN A 245 -26.75 18.23 21.68
CA ASN A 245 -25.37 18.51 22.08
C ASN A 245 -24.53 18.57 20.79
N GLU A 246 -24.12 19.76 20.37
CA GLU A 246 -23.18 19.92 19.26
C GLU A 246 -21.85 19.24 19.66
N VAL A 247 -21.61 18.05 19.09
CA VAL A 247 -20.36 17.31 19.30
C VAL A 247 -19.41 17.74 18.19
N ASN A 248 -18.24 18.28 18.56
CA ASN A 248 -17.26 18.80 17.60
C ASN A 248 -16.33 17.73 17.00
N TYR A 249 -16.70 16.45 17.02
CA TYR A 249 -15.97 15.36 16.39
C TYR A 249 -16.90 14.41 15.64
N ILE A 250 -16.35 13.66 14.70
CA ILE A 250 -17.09 12.63 13.95
C ILE A 250 -16.92 11.30 14.69
N ASP A 251 -18.01 10.58 14.95
CA ASP A 251 -17.94 9.31 15.67
C ASP A 251 -17.21 8.23 14.86
N ILE A 252 -16.41 7.42 15.56
CA ILE A 252 -15.64 6.30 15.01
C ILE A 252 -16.11 5.03 15.70
N ALA A 253 -16.42 4.00 14.93
CA ALA A 253 -16.91 2.73 15.44
C ALA A 253 -16.11 1.57 14.80
N LEU A 254 -15.05 1.14 15.49
CA LEU A 254 -14.10 0.11 15.02
C LEU A 254 -14.01 -1.06 16.00
N TYR A 255 -13.32 -2.13 15.61
CA TYR A 255 -13.15 -3.30 16.45
C TYR A 255 -11.82 -3.25 17.22
N ASN A 256 -11.87 -3.61 18.51
CA ASN A 256 -10.71 -3.79 19.35
C ASN A 256 -10.07 -5.17 19.15
N ILE A 257 -8.96 -5.44 19.87
CA ILE A 257 -8.24 -6.73 19.78
C ILE A 257 -9.06 -7.94 20.25
N LYS A 258 -10.15 -7.72 21.01
CA LYS A 258 -11.04 -8.79 21.49
C LYS A 258 -12.18 -9.06 20.50
N GLY A 259 -12.30 -8.26 19.44
CA GLY A 259 -13.39 -8.34 18.47
C GLY A 259 -14.64 -7.60 18.92
N ASP A 260 -14.59 -6.79 20.00
CA ASP A 260 -15.69 -5.96 20.42
C ASP A 260 -15.70 -4.66 19.61
N LYS A 261 -16.87 -4.22 19.21
CA LYS A 261 -17.04 -2.91 18.56
C LYS A 261 -17.04 -1.81 19.61
N VAL A 262 -16.07 -0.89 19.50
CA VAL A 262 -15.91 0.24 20.41
C VAL A 262 -16.14 1.54 19.64
N THR A 263 -17.02 2.40 20.16
CA THR A 263 -17.28 3.71 19.56
C THR A 263 -16.51 4.80 20.28
N LEU A 264 -16.04 5.80 19.53
CA LEU A 264 -15.38 6.97 20.10
C LEU A 264 -16.34 7.75 21.00
N SER A 265 -17.63 7.82 20.62
CA SER A 265 -18.67 8.49 21.38
C SER A 265 -18.90 7.86 22.75
N ASP A 266 -18.88 6.53 22.87
CA ASP A 266 -19.02 5.85 24.16
C ASP A 266 -17.82 6.14 25.07
N VAL A 267 -16.60 6.14 24.50
CA VAL A 267 -15.39 6.48 25.25
C VAL A 267 -15.37 7.95 25.67
N ALA A 268 -15.78 8.86 24.78
CA ALA A 268 -15.85 10.30 25.09
C ALA A 268 -16.92 10.64 26.13
N ALA A 269 -18.04 9.91 26.16
CA ALA A 269 -19.07 10.07 27.17
C ALA A 269 -18.63 9.55 28.55
N ALA A 270 -17.75 8.56 28.59
CA ALA A 270 -17.26 7.95 29.84
C ALA A 270 -16.10 8.72 30.48
N HIS A 271 -15.38 9.56 29.73
CA HIS A 271 -14.14 10.22 30.19
C HIS A 271 -14.20 11.74 30.02
N ARG A 272 -13.51 12.45 30.92
CA ARG A 272 -13.44 13.93 30.88
C ARG A 272 -12.67 14.42 29.66
N VAL A 273 -11.60 13.72 29.30
CA VAL A 273 -10.71 14.04 28.18
C VAL A 273 -10.39 12.75 27.44
N VAL A 274 -10.54 12.76 26.13
CA VAL A 274 -10.09 11.66 25.26
C VAL A 274 -9.04 12.17 24.29
N LEU A 275 -7.91 11.50 24.26
CA LEU A 275 -6.91 11.66 23.21
C LEU A 275 -7.28 10.69 22.08
N LEU A 276 -7.86 11.21 21.00
CA LEU A 276 -8.05 10.49 19.76
C LEU A 276 -6.72 10.54 18.98
N ASP A 277 -6.09 9.40 18.80
CA ASP A 277 -4.80 9.28 18.15
C ASP A 277 -4.85 8.35 16.94
N PHE A 278 -4.33 8.80 15.82
CA PHE A 278 -4.20 8.04 14.58
C PHE A 278 -2.74 7.68 14.36
N THR A 279 -2.45 6.40 14.19
CA THR A 279 -1.09 5.87 14.06
C THR A 279 -1.03 4.71 13.07
N ALA A 280 0.19 4.23 12.80
CA ALA A 280 0.43 2.91 12.22
C ALA A 280 1.65 2.31 12.95
N TYR A 281 1.48 1.14 13.54
CA TYR A 281 2.53 0.48 14.33
C TYR A 281 3.69 -0.04 13.49
N THR A 282 3.48 -0.19 12.18
CA THR A 282 4.50 -0.56 11.20
C THR A 282 5.50 0.56 10.89
N LEU A 283 5.25 1.79 11.35
CA LEU A 283 6.17 2.91 11.15
C LEU A 283 7.36 2.82 12.11
N GLU A 284 8.56 3.12 11.62
CA GLU A 284 9.82 3.02 12.37
C GLU A 284 9.81 3.80 13.68
N HIS A 285 9.14 4.95 13.72
CA HIS A 285 9.08 5.82 14.91
C HIS A 285 7.95 5.47 15.88
N SER A 286 7.04 4.55 15.51
CA SER A 286 5.86 4.21 16.32
C SER A 286 6.19 3.68 17.72
N PRO A 287 7.21 2.83 17.94
CA PRO A 287 7.55 2.38 19.28
C PRO A 287 7.94 3.53 20.22
N GLY A 288 8.74 4.47 19.73
CA GLY A 288 9.16 5.65 20.51
C GLY A 288 7.98 6.59 20.81
N TYR A 289 7.07 6.74 19.87
CA TYR A 289 5.85 7.52 20.06
C TYR A 289 4.92 6.89 21.11
N ASN A 290 4.66 5.59 21.04
CA ASN A 290 3.84 4.88 22.02
C ASN A 290 4.45 4.93 23.44
N MET A 291 5.78 4.94 23.59
CA MET A 291 6.43 5.16 24.89
C MET A 291 6.09 6.55 25.44
N GLN A 292 6.11 7.59 24.63
CA GLN A 292 5.73 8.95 25.05
C GLN A 292 4.24 9.04 25.42
N LEU A 293 3.36 8.35 24.67
CA LEU A 293 1.94 8.26 25.03
C LEU A 293 1.73 7.52 26.35
N ASN A 294 2.52 6.48 26.63
CA ASN A 294 2.43 5.75 27.89
C ASN A 294 2.80 6.64 29.10
N GLU A 295 3.84 7.48 28.96
CA GLU A 295 4.17 8.47 30.00
C GLU A 295 3.01 9.44 30.29
N ILE A 296 2.35 9.91 29.21
CA ILE A 296 1.19 10.80 29.28
C ILE A 296 0.00 10.07 29.93
N TYR A 297 -0.25 8.83 29.54
CA TYR A 297 -1.33 8.01 30.06
C TYR A 297 -1.15 7.75 31.56
N ASP A 298 0.05 7.31 32.00
CA ASP A 298 0.37 7.09 33.40
C ASP A 298 0.18 8.35 34.25
N GLN A 299 0.51 9.50 33.68
CA GLN A 299 0.37 10.79 34.39
C GLN A 299 -1.08 11.24 34.55
N TYR A 300 -1.94 11.07 33.53
CA TYR A 300 -3.25 11.73 33.47
C TYR A 300 -4.46 10.77 33.48
N HIS A 301 -4.27 9.46 33.32
CA HIS A 301 -5.37 8.49 33.28
C HIS A 301 -6.26 8.58 34.53
N ASN A 302 -5.65 8.59 35.72
CA ASN A 302 -6.37 8.70 36.99
C ASN A 302 -7.08 10.07 37.17
N SER A 303 -6.75 11.06 36.34
CA SER A 303 -7.37 12.39 36.32
C SER A 303 -8.44 12.54 35.22
N GLY A 304 -8.79 11.43 34.54
CA GLY A 304 -9.88 11.34 33.59
C GLY A 304 -9.47 11.43 32.11
N LEU A 305 -8.20 11.16 31.78
CA LEU A 305 -7.74 10.96 30.42
C LEU A 305 -7.96 9.51 29.98
N GLU A 306 -8.52 9.32 28.80
CA GLU A 306 -8.44 8.05 28.06
C GLU A 306 -7.80 8.28 26.68
N ILE A 307 -7.14 7.25 26.15
CA ILE A 307 -6.62 7.28 24.77
C ILE A 307 -7.45 6.33 23.92
N TYR A 308 -8.02 6.86 22.83
CA TYR A 308 -8.65 6.08 21.77
C TYR A 308 -7.72 6.10 20.56
N GLN A 309 -6.93 5.03 20.42
CA GLN A 309 -5.89 4.93 19.40
C GLN A 309 -6.40 4.11 18.21
N VAL A 310 -6.44 4.73 17.05
CA VAL A 310 -6.82 4.13 15.78
C VAL A 310 -5.55 3.77 15.00
N SER A 311 -5.30 2.50 14.84
CA SER A 311 -4.25 2.01 13.94
C SER A 311 -4.78 1.94 12.50
N LEU A 312 -4.02 2.48 11.56
CA LEU A 312 -4.25 2.36 10.12
C LEU A 312 -3.36 1.29 9.49
N ASP A 313 -2.97 0.26 10.26
CA ASP A 313 -2.18 -0.85 9.73
C ASP A 313 -3.06 -1.84 8.96
N SER A 314 -2.64 -2.21 7.76
CA SER A 314 -3.29 -3.27 6.99
C SER A 314 -2.92 -4.67 7.47
N ASP A 315 -1.80 -4.82 8.20
CA ASP A 315 -1.42 -6.07 8.86
C ASP A 315 -2.09 -6.17 10.23
N THR A 316 -3.24 -6.82 10.26
CA THR A 316 -4.04 -7.01 11.49
C THR A 316 -3.34 -7.88 12.53
N HIS A 317 -2.44 -8.78 12.12
CA HIS A 317 -1.70 -9.62 13.06
C HIS A 317 -0.64 -8.79 13.80
N GLN A 318 0.16 -8.01 13.09
CA GLN A 318 1.15 -7.13 13.70
C GLN A 318 0.49 -6.07 14.58
N TRP A 319 -0.64 -5.52 14.15
CA TRP A 319 -1.46 -4.63 14.97
C TRP A 319 -1.86 -5.29 16.29
N GLN A 320 -2.43 -6.50 16.27
CA GLN A 320 -2.86 -7.21 17.48
C GLN A 320 -1.72 -7.45 18.46
N VAL A 321 -0.54 -7.84 17.97
CA VAL A 321 0.65 -8.07 18.81
C VAL A 321 1.07 -6.79 19.53
N THR A 322 1.03 -5.64 18.87
CA THR A 322 1.42 -4.36 19.48
C THR A 322 0.33 -3.84 20.41
N ALA A 323 -0.92 -3.81 19.96
CA ALA A 323 -2.07 -3.29 20.70
C ALA A 323 -2.32 -4.05 22.01
N ASN A 324 -2.03 -5.36 22.05
CA ASN A 324 -2.17 -6.18 23.26
C ASN A 324 -1.25 -5.74 24.44
N ASN A 325 -0.22 -4.96 24.15
CA ASN A 325 0.74 -4.47 25.15
C ASN A 325 0.48 -3.00 25.54
N LEU A 326 -0.57 -2.38 25.05
CA LEU A 326 -0.91 -0.99 25.34
C LEU A 326 -2.09 -0.92 26.33
N PRO A 327 -2.04 0.01 27.34
CA PRO A 327 -3.02 0.04 28.42
C PRO A 327 -4.32 0.74 28.10
N TRP A 328 -4.46 1.34 26.91
CA TRP A 328 -5.61 2.14 26.47
C TRP A 328 -6.44 1.45 25.38
N VAL A 329 -7.48 2.13 24.90
CA VAL A 329 -8.35 1.63 23.85
C VAL A 329 -7.62 1.64 22.51
N CYS A 330 -7.33 0.45 21.96
CA CYS A 330 -6.73 0.26 20.64
C CYS A 330 -7.75 -0.36 19.69
N VAL A 331 -8.00 0.31 18.57
CA VAL A 331 -8.86 -0.17 17.48
C VAL A 331 -8.10 -0.13 16.15
N ASN A 332 -8.55 -0.90 15.17
CA ASN A 332 -7.88 -0.97 13.87
C ASN A 332 -8.85 -0.68 12.72
N ASP A 333 -8.39 0.15 11.79
CA ASP A 333 -8.95 0.31 10.48
C ASP A 333 -7.95 -0.23 9.45
N ALA A 334 -8.15 -1.47 9.03
CA ALA A 334 -7.25 -2.19 8.12
C ALA A 334 -7.24 -1.61 6.69
N ASP A 335 -8.15 -0.67 6.39
CA ASP A 335 -8.18 0.01 5.09
C ASP A 335 -7.01 0.98 4.89
N ASN A 336 -6.22 1.25 5.94
CA ASN A 336 -4.97 2.02 5.88
C ASN A 336 -5.24 3.41 5.27
N VAL A 337 -4.47 3.81 4.25
CA VAL A 337 -4.65 5.10 3.54
C VAL A 337 -5.96 5.21 2.75
N TYR A 338 -6.70 4.11 2.60
CA TYR A 338 -8.02 4.10 1.99
C TYR A 338 -9.15 4.20 3.03
N SER A 339 -8.80 4.28 4.32
CA SER A 339 -9.75 4.53 5.38
C SER A 339 -10.52 5.82 5.13
N SER A 340 -11.83 5.78 5.35
CA SER A 340 -12.68 6.97 5.34
C SER A 340 -12.27 8.00 6.40
N LEU A 341 -11.57 7.56 7.44
CA LEU A 341 -11.08 8.44 8.51
C LEU A 341 -9.98 9.39 8.03
N VAL A 342 -9.22 9.01 6.98
CA VAL A 342 -8.13 9.85 6.45
C VAL A 342 -8.65 11.22 5.99
N PRO A 343 -9.64 11.34 5.09
CA PRO A 343 -10.19 12.64 4.70
C PRO A 343 -11.09 13.25 5.79
N LEU A 344 -11.79 12.44 6.60
CA LEU A 344 -12.69 12.94 7.64
C LEU A 344 -11.97 13.68 8.77
N TYR A 345 -10.78 13.22 9.12
CA TYR A 345 -9.93 13.80 10.16
C TYR A 345 -8.71 14.54 9.62
N ASP A 346 -8.68 14.85 8.31
CA ASP A 346 -7.60 15.60 7.66
C ASP A 346 -6.19 15.03 8.00
N LEU A 347 -6.05 13.70 7.83
CA LEU A 347 -4.83 12.98 8.18
C LEU A 347 -3.81 13.04 7.03
N HIS A 348 -2.88 13.99 7.11
CA HIS A 348 -1.80 14.13 6.12
C HIS A 348 -0.53 13.37 6.51
N THR A 349 -0.34 13.16 7.80
CA THR A 349 0.83 12.45 8.36
C THR A 349 0.41 11.60 9.55
N LEU A 350 1.18 10.56 9.86
CA LEU A 350 1.03 9.77 11.08
C LEU A 350 2.31 9.90 11.93
N PRO A 351 2.19 9.99 13.24
CA PRO A 351 0.94 10.09 14.01
C PRO A 351 0.27 11.45 13.89
N THR A 352 -1.04 11.48 14.04
CA THR A 352 -1.85 12.72 14.17
C THR A 352 -2.84 12.52 15.30
N CYS A 353 -2.97 13.47 16.21
CA CYS A 353 -3.88 13.33 17.34
C CYS A 353 -4.78 14.57 17.56
N TYR A 354 -5.88 14.32 18.27
CA TYR A 354 -6.86 15.32 18.68
C TYR A 354 -7.20 15.14 20.16
N ILE A 355 -7.38 16.24 20.89
CA ILE A 355 -7.87 16.20 22.27
C ILE A 355 -9.36 16.56 22.26
N ILE A 356 -10.19 15.63 22.72
CA ILE A 356 -11.63 15.78 22.87
C ILE A 356 -11.89 16.07 24.35
N VAL A 357 -12.52 17.20 24.66
CA VAL A 357 -12.80 17.62 26.04
C VAL A 357 -14.31 17.64 26.27
N ASN A 358 -14.73 17.11 27.41
CA ASN A 358 -16.14 17.11 27.87
C ASN A 358 -17.12 16.64 26.77
N ASN A 359 -16.90 15.41 26.27
CA ASN A 359 -17.72 14.78 25.22
C ASN A 359 -17.90 15.65 23.96
N GLY A 360 -16.81 16.30 23.51
CA GLY A 360 -16.81 17.07 22.27
C GLY A 360 -17.18 18.55 22.40
N ALA A 361 -17.38 19.07 23.62
CA ALA A 361 -17.56 20.51 23.82
C ALA A 361 -16.36 21.32 23.29
N GLN A 362 -15.15 20.71 23.25
CA GLN A 362 -13.96 21.30 22.68
C GLN A 362 -13.14 20.23 21.96
N LEU A 363 -12.63 20.56 20.76
CA LEU A 363 -11.69 19.75 19.98
C LEU A 363 -10.41 20.55 19.73
N LEU A 364 -9.27 20.00 20.11
CA LEU A 364 -7.96 20.63 19.91
C LEU A 364 -7.05 19.71 19.08
N ARG A 365 -6.25 20.26 18.18
CA ARG A 365 -5.25 19.52 17.38
C ARG A 365 -3.84 19.91 17.85
N PRO A 366 -3.13 19.08 18.62
CA PRO A 366 -1.73 19.28 18.94
C PRO A 366 -0.85 19.18 17.68
N THR A 367 0.22 19.95 17.64
CA THR A 367 1.16 19.96 16.52
C THR A 367 2.32 18.97 16.69
N ASN A 368 2.62 18.60 17.93
CA ASN A 368 3.65 17.63 18.32
C ASN A 368 3.41 17.16 19.78
N VAL A 369 4.24 16.24 20.26
CA VAL A 369 4.08 15.66 21.61
C VAL A 369 4.30 16.69 22.74
N ASP A 370 5.16 17.67 22.56
CA ASP A 370 5.40 18.72 23.57
C ASP A 370 4.18 19.65 23.68
N ASP A 371 3.58 20.04 22.56
CA ASP A 371 2.33 20.79 22.50
C ASP A 371 1.16 19.99 23.09
N LEU A 372 1.12 18.66 22.84
CA LEU A 372 0.16 17.75 23.45
C LEU A 372 0.29 17.76 24.99
N LYS A 373 1.51 17.58 25.52
CA LYS A 373 1.78 17.62 26.98
C LYS A 373 1.36 18.96 27.57
N GLN A 374 1.67 20.08 26.92
CA GLN A 374 1.31 21.42 27.38
C GLN A 374 -0.21 21.62 27.41
N LYS A 375 -0.94 21.22 26.37
CA LYS A 375 -2.39 21.32 26.30
C LYS A 375 -3.08 20.45 27.35
N LEU A 376 -2.63 19.21 27.56
CA LEU A 376 -3.16 18.32 28.57
C LEU A 376 -2.92 18.86 29.98
N ALA A 377 -1.75 19.39 30.27
CA ALA A 377 -1.47 20.04 31.56
C ALA A 377 -2.39 21.23 31.82
N ALA A 378 -2.75 22.01 30.80
CA ALA A 378 -3.68 23.14 30.94
C ALA A 378 -5.14 22.70 31.15
N ILE A 379 -5.55 21.50 30.68
CA ILE A 379 -6.93 21.01 30.73
C ILE A 379 -7.15 20.15 31.99
N ILE A 380 -6.19 19.32 32.36
CA ILE A 380 -6.32 18.29 33.38
C ILE A 380 -5.56 18.66 34.66
N GLY A 381 -4.49 19.48 34.51
CA GLY A 381 -3.54 19.85 35.57
C GLY A 381 -4.04 20.84 36.59
#